data_1e84cb711d17e4ae88a21d358689f9bd
#
_entry.id   1e84cb711d17e4ae88a21d358689f9bd
#
_cell.length_a   1.000
_cell.length_b   1.000
_cell.length_c   1.000
_cell.angle_alpha   90.00
_cell.angle_beta   90.00
_cell.angle_gamma   90.00
#
_symmetry.space_group_name_H-M   'P 1'
#
loop_
_entity.id
_entity.type
_entity.pdbx_description
1 polymer ?
#
loop_
_entity_poly.entity_id
_entity_poly.type
_entity_poly.pdbx_seq_one_letter_code
_entity_poly.pdbx_strand_id
1 'polypeptide(L)'
;MESLLNLPLAGEARVRILQITDTHLFAEKHETLLGINTWESYQAVLSAIHASQRPCDLIVATGDLAQDHSSAAYQHFAEGIASFAAPCVWLPGNHDFQPAMYSTLQASGISPAKRVFLGDRWQILLLDSQVFGVPHGELSDFQLEWLEHKLAEAPER
;
A
#
# COMPACT_ATOMS: atom_id res chain seq x y z
N MET A 1 14.63 -12.66 5.02
CA MET A 1 13.94 -12.55 6.32
C MET A 1 12.65 -11.79 6.10
N GLU A 2 11.55 -12.39 6.45
CA GLU A 2 10.25 -11.75 6.32
C GLU A 2 10.13 -10.59 7.32
N SER A 3 9.81 -9.39 6.85
CA SER A 3 9.62 -8.25 7.72
C SER A 3 8.19 -8.24 8.27
N LEU A 4 8.07 -8.28 9.58
CA LEU A 4 6.82 -8.09 10.31
C LEU A 4 6.77 -6.65 10.80
N LEU A 5 5.68 -5.96 10.49
CA LEU A 5 5.37 -4.65 11.07
C LEU A 5 4.45 -4.87 12.27
N ASN A 6 4.92 -4.50 13.45
CA ASN A 6 4.14 -4.60 14.67
C ASN A 6 3.73 -3.20 15.14
N LEU A 7 2.43 -2.95 15.18
CA LEU A 7 1.86 -1.66 15.59
C LEU A 7 1.10 -1.86 16.90
N PRO A 8 1.72 -1.52 18.04
CA PRO A 8 1.02 -1.56 19.32
C PRO A 8 -0.05 -0.47 19.36
N LEU A 9 -1.30 -0.87 19.56
CA LEU A 9 -2.41 0.06 19.73
C LEU A 9 -2.77 0.11 21.23
N ALA A 10 -2.65 1.28 21.80
CA ALA A 10 -2.91 1.49 23.23
C ALA A 10 -4.42 1.38 23.51
N GLY A 11 -4.87 0.24 24.05
CA GLY A 11 -6.17 0.09 24.71
C GLY A 11 -7.41 0.26 23.85
N GLU A 12 -7.29 0.39 22.54
CA GLU A 12 -8.40 0.64 21.64
C GLU A 12 -8.93 -0.65 21.00
N ALA A 13 -10.25 -0.84 21.08
CA ALA A 13 -10.93 -1.96 20.43
C ALA A 13 -11.13 -1.75 18.92
N ARG A 14 -10.88 -0.53 18.41
CA ARG A 14 -11.08 -0.16 17.00
C ARG A 14 -9.76 0.11 16.32
N VAL A 15 -9.61 -0.46 15.14
CA VAL A 15 -8.52 -0.19 14.21
C VAL A 15 -9.10 0.60 13.03
N ARG A 16 -8.41 1.68 12.65
CA ARG A 16 -8.78 2.48 11.48
C ARG A 16 -7.73 2.29 10.40
N ILE A 17 -8.15 1.74 9.29
CA ILE A 17 -7.31 1.52 8.11
C ILE A 17 -7.75 2.49 7.03
N LEU A 18 -6.78 3.19 6.45
CA LEU A 18 -6.98 3.99 5.25
C LEU A 18 -6.46 3.19 4.06
N GLN A 19 -7.34 2.85 3.14
CA GLN A 19 -6.95 2.25 1.87
C GLN A 19 -6.83 3.34 0.81
N ILE A 20 -5.69 3.35 0.10
CA ILE A 20 -5.46 4.17 -1.08
C ILE A 20 -5.09 3.23 -2.23
N THR A 21 -5.75 3.38 -3.37
CA THR A 21 -5.57 2.49 -4.50
C THR A 21 -5.71 3.25 -5.82
N ASP A 22 -5.11 2.70 -6.87
CA ASP A 22 -5.33 3.17 -8.25
C ASP A 22 -5.00 4.66 -8.46
N THR A 23 -3.89 5.11 -7.92
CA THR A 23 -3.46 6.51 -8.10
C THR A 23 -2.93 6.80 -9.49
N HIS A 24 -2.45 5.78 -10.21
CA HIS A 24 -1.98 5.86 -11.60
C HIS A 24 -1.09 7.08 -11.88
N LEU A 25 -0.11 7.32 -11.01
CA LEU A 25 0.78 8.47 -11.12
C LEU A 25 1.79 8.27 -12.26
N PHE A 26 2.27 9.39 -12.78
CA PHE A 26 3.30 9.46 -13.82
C PHE A 26 4.57 10.10 -13.28
N ALA A 27 5.67 9.94 -14.01
CA ALA A 27 6.90 10.68 -13.75
C ALA A 27 6.67 12.19 -13.79
N GLU A 28 5.86 12.64 -14.76
CA GLU A 28 5.52 14.03 -14.94
C GLU A 28 4.14 14.36 -14.34
N LYS A 29 4.10 15.32 -13.44
CA LYS A 29 2.87 15.72 -12.72
C LYS A 29 1.77 16.31 -13.60
N HIS A 30 2.07 16.68 -14.85
CA HIS A 30 1.09 17.21 -15.80
C HIS A 30 0.43 16.15 -16.68
N GLU A 31 0.91 14.92 -16.62
CA GLU A 31 0.36 13.81 -17.41
C GLU A 31 -1.06 13.46 -16.99
N THR A 32 -1.82 12.96 -17.97
CA THR A 32 -3.22 12.59 -17.77
C THR A 32 -3.50 11.15 -18.16
N LEU A 33 -4.42 10.53 -17.45
CA LEU A 33 -5.02 9.25 -17.81
C LEU A 33 -6.49 9.47 -18.11
N LEU A 34 -6.92 9.12 -19.33
CA LEU A 34 -8.30 9.33 -19.80
C LEU A 34 -8.81 10.78 -19.58
N GLY A 35 -7.92 11.76 -19.77
CA GLY A 35 -8.24 13.17 -19.61
C GLY A 35 -8.21 13.70 -18.16
N ILE A 36 -7.87 12.87 -17.20
CA ILE A 36 -7.75 13.26 -15.79
C ILE A 36 -6.27 13.41 -15.42
N ASN A 37 -5.91 14.56 -14.85
CA ASN A 37 -4.58 14.70 -14.22
C ASN A 37 -4.56 13.90 -12.93
N THR A 38 -3.80 12.81 -12.92
CA THR A 38 -3.79 11.86 -11.81
C THR A 38 -3.11 12.42 -10.57
N TRP A 39 -2.10 13.27 -10.73
CA TRP A 39 -1.47 13.97 -9.62
C TRP A 39 -2.43 14.91 -8.89
N GLU A 40 -3.16 15.74 -9.64
CA GLU A 40 -4.17 16.65 -9.07
C GLU A 40 -5.31 15.89 -8.39
N SER A 41 -5.78 14.80 -9.00
CA SER A 41 -6.78 13.91 -8.42
C SER A 41 -6.29 13.31 -7.10
N TYR A 42 -5.07 12.79 -7.06
CA TYR A 42 -4.45 12.27 -5.85
C TYR A 42 -4.34 13.32 -4.74
N GLN A 43 -3.87 14.52 -5.07
CA GLN A 43 -3.79 15.63 -4.12
C GLN A 43 -5.17 16.04 -3.58
N ALA A 44 -6.19 16.04 -4.41
CA ALA A 44 -7.57 16.34 -3.99
C ALA A 44 -8.09 15.29 -2.99
N VAL A 45 -7.83 14.02 -3.23
CA VAL A 45 -8.19 12.93 -2.30
C VAL A 45 -7.48 13.09 -0.96
N LEU A 46 -6.16 13.32 -0.99
CA LEU A 46 -5.38 13.51 0.24
C LEU A 46 -5.89 14.73 1.04
N SER A 47 -6.20 15.82 0.37
CA SER A 47 -6.77 17.02 1.00
C SER A 47 -8.11 16.75 1.66
N ALA A 48 -8.98 15.96 1.02
CA ALA A 48 -10.27 15.57 1.58
C ALA A 48 -10.11 14.69 2.83
N ILE A 49 -9.13 13.77 2.81
CA ILE A 49 -8.82 12.93 3.97
C ILE A 49 -8.33 13.79 5.14
N HIS A 50 -7.42 14.72 4.90
CA HIS A 50 -6.93 15.66 5.93
C HIS A 50 -8.06 16.52 6.49
N ALA A 51 -8.95 17.04 5.63
CA ALA A 51 -10.08 17.86 6.05
C ALA A 51 -11.08 17.09 6.93
N SER A 52 -11.17 15.77 6.77
CA SER A 52 -12.02 14.91 7.59
C SER A 52 -11.58 14.83 9.05
N GLN A 53 -10.31 15.15 9.33
CA GLN A 53 -9.66 15.05 10.64
C GLN A 53 -9.79 13.67 11.31
N ARG A 54 -10.04 12.63 10.52
CA ARG A 54 -10.12 11.25 11.00
C ARG A 54 -8.72 10.63 11.04
N PRO A 55 -8.21 10.22 12.21
CA PRO A 55 -6.93 9.53 12.28
C PRO A 55 -7.06 8.12 11.71
N CYS A 56 -5.95 7.59 11.19
CA CYS A 56 -5.83 6.17 10.84
C CYS A 56 -4.61 5.57 11.55
N ASP A 57 -4.67 4.27 11.77
CA ASP A 57 -3.60 3.51 12.42
C ASP A 57 -2.64 2.90 11.40
N LEU A 58 -3.13 2.63 10.20
CA LEU A 58 -2.39 2.05 9.10
C LEU A 58 -2.93 2.55 7.76
N ILE A 59 -2.02 2.80 6.83
CA ILE A 59 -2.35 3.04 5.42
C ILE A 59 -1.98 1.80 4.62
N VAL A 60 -2.89 1.33 3.79
CA VAL A 60 -2.66 0.21 2.87
C VAL A 60 -2.81 0.70 1.44
N ALA A 61 -1.72 0.71 0.69
CA ALA A 61 -1.70 1.05 -0.73
C ALA A 61 -1.87 -0.23 -1.54
N THR A 62 -2.99 -0.38 -2.25
CA THR A 62 -3.40 -1.66 -2.84
C THR A 62 -3.21 -1.75 -4.35
N GLY A 63 -2.21 -1.04 -4.88
CA GLY A 63 -1.74 -1.22 -6.25
C GLY A 63 -2.19 -0.18 -7.23
N ASP A 64 -1.69 -0.35 -8.46
CA ASP A 64 -1.81 0.59 -9.57
C ASP A 64 -1.41 2.01 -9.17
N LEU A 65 -0.31 2.11 -8.42
CA LEU A 65 0.20 3.39 -7.93
C LEU A 65 0.88 4.20 -9.04
N ALA A 66 1.60 3.51 -9.94
CA ALA A 66 2.27 4.12 -11.08
C ALA A 66 1.68 3.62 -12.40
N GLN A 67 1.45 4.56 -13.32
CA GLN A 67 0.97 4.23 -14.67
C GLN A 67 2.13 3.91 -15.62
N ASP A 68 3.27 4.55 -15.45
CA ASP A 68 4.40 4.53 -16.40
C ASP A 68 5.63 3.74 -15.92
N HIS A 69 5.50 2.95 -14.86
CA HIS A 69 6.57 2.15 -14.27
C HIS A 69 7.78 2.95 -13.72
N SER A 70 7.68 4.27 -13.65
CA SER A 70 8.81 5.12 -13.26
C SER A 70 9.04 5.15 -11.75
N SER A 71 10.29 5.25 -11.33
CA SER A 71 10.63 5.53 -9.94
C SER A 71 10.06 6.87 -9.48
N ALA A 72 10.01 7.87 -10.37
CA ALA A 72 9.46 9.18 -10.06
C ALA A 72 7.97 9.12 -9.68
N ALA A 73 7.17 8.27 -10.34
CA ALA A 73 5.76 8.09 -9.97
C ALA A 73 5.62 7.57 -8.55
N TYR A 74 6.42 6.58 -8.14
CA TYR A 74 6.42 6.07 -6.77
C TYR A 74 6.92 7.09 -5.75
N GLN A 75 7.89 7.94 -6.12
CA GLN A 75 8.32 9.06 -5.29
C GLN A 75 7.18 10.07 -5.07
N HIS A 76 6.40 10.37 -6.11
CA HIS A 76 5.23 11.25 -5.99
C HIS A 76 4.14 10.64 -5.08
N PHE A 77 3.94 9.33 -5.15
CA PHE A 77 3.06 8.66 -4.21
C PHE A 77 3.54 8.84 -2.77
N ALA A 78 4.82 8.60 -2.53
CA ALA A 78 5.43 8.74 -1.21
C ALA A 78 5.37 10.18 -0.68
N GLU A 79 5.55 11.20 -1.54
CA GLU A 79 5.37 12.61 -1.18
C GLU A 79 3.99 12.87 -0.57
N GLY A 80 2.94 12.36 -1.22
CA GLY A 80 1.58 12.54 -0.74
C GLY A 80 1.33 11.86 0.60
N ILE A 81 1.81 10.63 0.75
CA ILE A 81 1.65 9.83 1.97
C ILE A 81 2.47 10.39 3.14
N ALA A 82 3.57 11.07 2.89
CA ALA A 82 4.45 11.61 3.93
C ALA A 82 3.76 12.59 4.89
N SER A 83 2.65 13.20 4.47
CA SER A 83 1.86 14.11 5.32
C SER A 83 1.03 13.39 6.40
N PHE A 84 0.91 12.06 6.33
CA PHE A 84 0.21 11.26 7.32
C PHE A 84 1.19 10.69 8.35
N ALA A 85 0.77 10.67 9.61
CA ALA A 85 1.58 10.10 10.70
C ALA A 85 1.56 8.56 10.73
N ALA A 86 0.55 7.93 10.13
CA ALA A 86 0.40 6.49 10.12
C ALA A 86 1.43 5.80 9.19
N PRO A 87 1.93 4.61 9.57
CA PRO A 87 2.75 3.82 8.66
C PRO A 87 1.95 3.35 7.45
N CYS A 88 2.66 3.12 6.34
CA CYS A 88 2.08 2.64 5.10
C CYS A 88 2.73 1.32 4.68
N VAL A 89 1.91 0.38 4.24
CA VAL A 89 2.31 -0.85 3.56
C VAL A 89 1.65 -0.91 2.18
N TRP A 90 2.13 -1.78 1.30
CA TRP A 90 1.71 -1.75 -0.09
C TRP A 90 1.63 -3.14 -0.73
N LEU A 91 0.81 -3.22 -1.78
CA LEU A 91 0.72 -4.32 -2.73
C LEU A 91 0.83 -3.77 -4.16
N PRO A 92 1.41 -4.52 -5.10
CA PRO A 92 1.39 -4.13 -6.50
C PRO A 92 0.03 -4.43 -7.14
N GLY A 93 -0.36 -3.57 -8.11
CA GLY A 93 -1.39 -3.85 -9.09
C GLY A 93 -0.78 -4.29 -10.43
N ASN A 94 -1.61 -4.51 -11.45
CA ASN A 94 -1.12 -4.97 -12.76
C ASN A 94 -0.34 -3.89 -13.54
N HIS A 95 -0.53 -2.62 -13.24
CA HIS A 95 0.25 -1.51 -13.82
C HIS A 95 1.59 -1.26 -13.12
N ASP A 96 1.81 -1.84 -11.94
CA ASP A 96 3.03 -1.59 -11.19
C ASP A 96 4.22 -2.42 -11.68
N PHE A 97 5.40 -1.83 -11.58
CA PHE A 97 6.67 -2.49 -11.81
C PHE A 97 7.39 -2.72 -10.47
N GLN A 98 7.29 -3.95 -9.97
CA GLN A 98 7.73 -4.27 -8.60
C GLN A 98 9.17 -3.87 -8.27
N PRO A 99 10.19 -4.04 -9.14
CA PRO A 99 11.55 -3.62 -8.80
C PRO A 99 11.68 -2.13 -8.49
N ALA A 100 11.08 -1.25 -9.29
CA ALA A 100 11.07 0.19 -9.04
C ALA A 100 10.19 0.55 -7.84
N MET A 101 9.03 -0.07 -7.72
CA MET A 101 8.10 0.11 -6.60
C MET A 101 8.77 -0.22 -5.26
N TYR A 102 9.34 -1.41 -5.15
CA TYR A 102 10.01 -1.86 -3.94
C TYR A 102 11.13 -0.91 -3.51
N SER A 103 12.09 -0.66 -4.42
CA SER A 103 13.27 0.14 -4.09
C SER A 103 12.93 1.58 -3.75
N THR A 104 11.99 2.19 -4.48
CA THR A 104 11.61 3.59 -4.29
C THR A 104 10.79 3.79 -3.02
N LEU A 105 9.78 2.96 -2.79
CA LEU A 105 8.94 3.07 -1.60
C LEU A 105 9.74 2.79 -0.32
N GLN A 106 10.62 1.78 -0.34
CA GLN A 106 11.49 1.50 0.80
C GLN A 106 12.46 2.65 1.09
N ALA A 107 13.08 3.22 0.05
CA ALA A 107 13.95 4.39 0.20
C ALA A 107 13.21 5.63 0.74
N SER A 108 11.91 5.71 0.52
CA SER A 108 11.03 6.77 1.02
C SER A 108 10.46 6.48 2.43
N GLY A 109 10.88 5.41 3.07
CA GLY A 109 10.44 5.04 4.42
C GLY A 109 9.10 4.28 4.49
N ILE A 110 8.55 3.86 3.34
CA ILE A 110 7.35 3.03 3.31
C ILE A 110 7.74 1.56 3.51
N SER A 111 7.07 0.90 4.44
CA SER A 111 7.43 -0.46 4.85
C SER A 111 7.17 -1.49 3.76
N PRO A 112 8.13 -2.38 3.44
CA PRO A 112 7.92 -3.51 2.54
C PRO A 112 7.24 -4.71 3.23
N ALA A 113 6.84 -4.59 4.49
CA ALA A 113 6.23 -5.69 5.24
C ALA A 113 4.95 -6.18 4.56
N LYS A 114 4.80 -7.51 4.52
CA LYS A 114 3.59 -8.18 4.00
C LYS A 114 2.75 -8.78 5.12
N ARG A 115 3.19 -8.64 6.36
CA ARG A 115 2.45 -9.02 7.55
C ARG A 115 2.46 -7.87 8.54
N VAL A 116 1.29 -7.50 9.05
CA VAL A 116 1.14 -6.41 10.02
C VAL A 116 0.32 -6.90 11.20
N PHE A 117 0.84 -6.73 12.40
CA PHE A 117 0.07 -6.90 13.63
C PHE A 117 -0.44 -5.53 14.11
N LEU A 118 -1.73 -5.45 14.34
CA LEU A 118 -2.41 -4.26 14.84
C LEU A 118 -2.99 -4.56 16.23
N GLY A 119 -2.31 -4.09 17.26
CA GLY A 119 -2.61 -4.44 18.63
C GLY A 119 -2.50 -5.95 18.86
N ASP A 120 -3.38 -6.50 19.72
CA ASP A 120 -3.35 -7.91 20.11
C ASP A 120 -4.36 -8.78 19.34
N ARG A 121 -5.23 -8.18 18.52
CA ARG A 121 -6.41 -8.85 17.98
C ARG A 121 -6.46 -8.95 16.46
N TRP A 122 -5.64 -8.17 15.75
CA TRP A 122 -5.70 -8.07 14.29
C TRP A 122 -4.35 -8.38 13.64
N GLN A 123 -4.39 -9.18 12.61
CA GLN A 123 -3.30 -9.26 11.67
C GLN A 123 -3.80 -8.96 10.26
N ILE A 124 -2.95 -8.32 9.48
CA ILE A 124 -3.17 -8.08 8.06
C ILE A 124 -2.10 -8.83 7.29
N LEU A 125 -2.53 -9.65 6.35
CA LEU A 125 -1.67 -10.39 5.44
C LEU A 125 -1.86 -9.82 4.04
N LEU A 126 -0.79 -9.33 3.44
CA LEU A 126 -0.81 -8.72 2.12
C LEU A 126 -0.37 -9.76 1.09
N LEU A 127 -1.32 -10.23 0.30
CA LEU A 127 -1.08 -11.26 -0.73
C LEU A 127 -0.85 -10.60 -2.08
N ASP A 128 0.27 -10.93 -2.71
CA ASP A 128 0.59 -10.46 -4.05
C ASP A 128 -0.08 -11.34 -5.10
N SER A 129 -1.05 -10.77 -5.81
CA SER A 129 -1.74 -11.46 -6.90
C SER A 129 -1.26 -11.02 -8.28
N GLN A 130 -0.23 -10.18 -8.38
CA GLN A 130 0.26 -9.70 -9.66
C GLN A 130 0.80 -10.86 -10.51
N VAL A 131 0.33 -10.94 -11.76
CA VAL A 131 0.96 -11.73 -12.82
C VAL A 131 1.55 -10.74 -13.81
N PHE A 132 2.89 -10.72 -13.91
CA PHE A 132 3.57 -9.72 -14.71
C PHE A 132 3.12 -9.75 -16.19
N GLY A 133 2.81 -8.57 -16.73
CA GLY A 133 2.48 -8.37 -18.12
C GLY A 133 1.04 -8.67 -18.52
N VAL A 134 0.18 -9.04 -17.57
CA VAL A 134 -1.25 -9.28 -17.83
C VAL A 134 -2.14 -8.58 -16.79
N PRO A 135 -3.39 -8.22 -17.16
CA PRO A 135 -4.26 -7.46 -16.25
C PRO A 135 -4.93 -8.29 -15.17
N HIS A 136 -5.00 -9.63 -15.33
CA HIS A 136 -5.58 -10.49 -14.31
C HIS A 136 -4.58 -10.82 -13.20
N GLY A 137 -5.09 -11.16 -12.03
CA GLY A 137 -4.30 -11.62 -10.90
C GLY A 137 -4.49 -13.11 -10.64
N GLU A 138 -3.52 -13.70 -9.95
CA GLU A 138 -3.57 -15.09 -9.49
C GLU A 138 -2.74 -15.21 -8.20
N LEU A 139 -3.23 -15.98 -7.25
CA LEU A 139 -2.45 -16.34 -6.07
C LEU A 139 -1.65 -17.60 -6.37
N SER A 140 -0.32 -17.50 -6.31
CA SER A 140 0.55 -18.66 -6.47
C SER A 140 0.41 -19.63 -5.30
N ASP A 141 0.80 -20.89 -5.54
CA ASP A 141 0.84 -21.90 -4.46
C ASP A 141 1.71 -21.42 -3.30
N PHE A 142 2.83 -20.75 -3.57
CA PHE A 142 3.66 -20.13 -2.53
C PHE A 142 2.90 -19.13 -1.67
N GLN A 143 2.09 -18.26 -2.28
CA GLN A 143 1.28 -17.27 -1.55
C GLN A 143 0.20 -17.96 -0.69
N LEU A 144 -0.41 -19.02 -1.20
CA LEU A 144 -1.43 -19.78 -0.48
C LEU A 144 -0.83 -20.54 0.71
N GLU A 145 0.31 -21.22 0.53
CA GLU A 145 1.05 -21.89 1.60
C GLU A 145 1.51 -20.90 2.67
N TRP A 146 2.00 -19.74 2.24
CA TRP A 146 2.40 -18.67 3.16
C TRP A 146 1.21 -18.17 3.98
N LEU A 147 0.06 -17.95 3.35
CA LEU A 147 -1.18 -17.55 4.03
C LEU A 147 -1.59 -18.56 5.08
N GLU A 148 -1.66 -19.85 4.72
CA GLU A 148 -2.02 -20.93 5.64
C GLU A 148 -1.09 -20.98 6.84
N HIS A 149 0.22 -20.89 6.59
CA HIS A 149 1.24 -20.93 7.64
C HIS A 149 1.10 -19.74 8.61
N LYS A 150 0.88 -18.52 8.07
CA LYS A 150 0.75 -17.31 8.89
C LYS A 150 -0.55 -17.27 9.71
N LEU A 151 -1.62 -17.81 9.19
CA LEU A 151 -2.86 -17.98 9.97
C LEU A 151 -2.68 -18.99 11.11
N ALA A 152 -1.94 -20.07 10.88
CA ALA A 152 -1.68 -21.07 11.91
C ALA A 152 -0.74 -20.57 13.03
N GLU A 153 0.18 -19.63 12.71
CA GLU A 153 1.09 -19.03 13.71
C GLU A 153 0.40 -18.10 14.70
N ALA A 154 -0.72 -17.49 14.32
CA ALA A 154 -1.44 -16.51 15.13
C ALA A 154 -2.96 -16.71 15.06
N PRO A 155 -3.47 -17.86 15.55
CA PRO A 155 -4.89 -18.19 15.42
C PRO A 155 -5.83 -17.30 16.24
N GLU A 156 -5.28 -16.54 17.20
CA GLU A 156 -6.04 -15.59 18.03
C GLU A 156 -6.26 -14.22 17.37
N ARG A 157 -5.71 -13.99 16.18
CA ARG A 157 -5.75 -12.71 15.44
C ARG A 157 -6.54 -12.80 14.14
#